data_958db7226de59ad7d3bd08b7bb99601d
#
_entry.id   958db7226de59ad7d3bd08b7bb99601d
#
_cell.length_a   1.000
_cell.length_b   1.000
_cell.length_c   1.000
_cell.angle_alpha   90.00
_cell.angle_beta   90.00
_cell.angle_gamma   90.00
#
_symmetry.space_group_name_H-M   'P 1'
#
loop_
_entity.id
_entity.type
_entity.pdbx_description
1 polymer ?
#
loop_
_entity_poly.entity_id
_entity_poly.type
_entity_poly.pdbx_seq_one_letter_code
_entity_poly.pdbx_strand_id
1 'polypeptide(L)'
;LLDKAERDGVETTYDRKQNFKAQCGFGLQGNCCRICGMGPCRITPKTPRGLCGADEHVIVGRNFARMVAGGTAALSDHARDIAHTMALASRNGNYTIKDESKLITLAKEWDVETEGRDIYDIAHEVADVALMEFGKPYGVARFLKNAPVKRQKVWKELGIEPRAIDREVATIMHSTHIGCTADIDSLIHMSLRTSLADGWAGSMIGTRFSDILFGTPTVRETEANLGVLEENKVNIILHGHEPSLSEMIVLASEDPELVELAKEVGAD
;
A
#
# COMPACT_ATOMS: atom_id res chain seq x y z
N LEU A 1 4.40 -2.98 28.10
CA LEU A 1 3.16 -2.59 27.40
C LEU A 1 2.04 -3.61 27.62
N LEU A 2 2.27 -4.92 27.44
CA LEU A 2 1.23 -5.94 27.66
C LEU A 2 0.76 -5.95 29.11
N ASP A 3 1.68 -5.90 30.09
CA ASP A 3 1.34 -5.84 31.51
C ASP A 3 0.53 -4.58 31.87
N LYS A 4 0.80 -3.46 31.17
CA LYS A 4 -0.01 -2.24 31.32
C LYS A 4 -1.40 -2.44 30.75
N ALA A 5 -1.54 -3.00 29.55
CA ALA A 5 -2.83 -3.26 28.93
C ALA A 5 -3.70 -4.17 29.81
N GLU A 6 -3.10 -5.22 30.43
CA GLU A 6 -3.79 -6.11 31.36
C GLU A 6 -4.28 -5.36 32.61
N ARG A 7 -3.42 -4.53 33.23
CA ARG A 7 -3.79 -3.70 34.39
C ARG A 7 -4.91 -2.71 34.08
N ASP A 8 -4.88 -2.14 32.88
CA ASP A 8 -5.83 -1.11 32.44
C ASP A 8 -7.12 -1.74 31.85
N GLY A 9 -7.20 -3.07 31.77
CA GLY A 9 -8.36 -3.80 31.22
C GLY A 9 -8.53 -3.59 29.69
N VAL A 10 -7.44 -3.29 28.98
CA VAL A 10 -7.46 -3.07 27.52
C VAL A 10 -7.27 -4.38 26.78
N GLU A 11 -8.26 -4.78 25.97
CA GLU A 11 -8.14 -5.94 25.10
C GLU A 11 -7.14 -5.71 23.99
N THR A 12 -6.14 -6.60 23.89
CA THR A 12 -5.11 -6.56 22.85
C THR A 12 -5.37 -7.55 21.72
N THR A 13 -4.62 -7.45 20.63
CA THR A 13 -4.62 -8.45 19.54
C THR A 13 -4.23 -9.85 20.05
N TYR A 14 -3.37 -9.92 21.05
CA TYR A 14 -2.94 -11.19 21.66
C TYR A 14 -4.10 -11.86 22.39
N ASP A 15 -4.92 -11.11 23.11
CA ASP A 15 -6.11 -11.63 23.82
C ASP A 15 -7.10 -12.21 22.82
N ARG A 16 -7.41 -11.46 21.75
CA ARG A 16 -8.28 -11.94 20.68
C ARG A 16 -7.71 -13.19 20.01
N LYS A 17 -6.40 -13.25 19.75
CA LYS A 17 -5.76 -14.45 19.20
C LYS A 17 -5.91 -15.66 20.10
N GLN A 18 -5.79 -15.50 21.42
CA GLN A 18 -5.97 -16.60 22.37
C GLN A 18 -7.41 -17.16 22.37
N ASN A 19 -8.40 -16.31 22.08
CA ASN A 19 -9.79 -16.73 21.97
C ASN A 19 -10.06 -17.60 20.71
N PHE A 20 -9.17 -17.59 19.73
CA PHE A 20 -9.21 -18.47 18.54
C PHE A 20 -8.43 -19.79 18.74
N LYS A 21 -8.49 -20.41 19.92
CA LYS A 21 -7.67 -21.59 20.26
C LYS A 21 -7.90 -22.80 19.35
N ALA A 22 -9.08 -22.95 18.76
CA ALA A 22 -9.42 -24.03 17.86
C ALA A 22 -9.46 -23.57 16.40
N GLN A 23 -8.34 -23.07 15.87
CA GLN A 23 -8.26 -22.66 14.48
C GLN A 23 -8.42 -23.85 13.52
N CYS A 24 -9.12 -23.59 12.40
CA CYS A 24 -9.36 -24.60 11.37
C CYS A 24 -8.06 -24.97 10.65
N GLY A 25 -7.63 -26.25 10.74
CA GLY A 25 -6.41 -26.74 10.09
C GLY A 25 -6.43 -26.60 8.56
N PHE A 26 -7.58 -26.72 7.92
CA PHE A 26 -7.70 -26.47 6.48
C PHE A 26 -7.47 -25.00 6.10
N GLY A 27 -7.98 -24.08 6.93
CA GLY A 27 -7.73 -22.64 6.74
C GLY A 27 -6.26 -22.29 6.92
N LEU A 28 -5.60 -22.84 7.95
CA LEU A 28 -4.17 -22.64 8.21
C LEU A 28 -3.26 -23.14 7.08
N GLN A 29 -3.62 -24.26 6.46
CA GLN A 29 -2.88 -24.85 5.34
C GLN A 29 -3.24 -24.22 3.99
N GLY A 30 -4.27 -23.39 3.91
CA GLY A 30 -4.72 -22.78 2.66
C GLY A 30 -5.40 -23.74 1.67
N ASN A 31 -5.69 -24.99 2.07
CA ASN A 31 -6.26 -26.02 1.21
C ASN A 31 -7.81 -26.11 1.30
N CYS A 32 -8.44 -25.04 1.73
CA CYS A 32 -9.88 -24.82 1.70
C CYS A 32 -10.21 -23.69 0.73
N CYS A 33 -11.06 -23.95 -0.26
CA CYS A 33 -11.51 -22.96 -1.23
C CYS A 33 -12.95 -22.50 -0.93
N ARG A 34 -13.12 -21.17 -0.84
CA ARG A 34 -14.41 -20.49 -0.66
C ARG A 34 -14.66 -19.43 -1.72
N ILE A 35 -14.05 -19.56 -2.89
CA ILE A 35 -14.05 -18.51 -3.94
C ILE A 35 -15.41 -18.45 -4.66
N CYS A 36 -16.13 -19.55 -4.78
CA CYS A 36 -17.42 -19.57 -5.49
C CYS A 36 -18.55 -20.15 -4.62
N GLY A 37 -19.79 -19.95 -5.05
CA GLY A 37 -20.99 -20.46 -4.37
C GLY A 37 -21.16 -21.98 -4.37
N MET A 38 -20.37 -22.72 -5.17
CA MET A 38 -20.39 -24.20 -5.19
C MET A 38 -19.66 -24.83 -4.01
N GLY A 39 -18.73 -24.08 -3.39
CA GLY A 39 -17.99 -24.51 -2.20
C GLY A 39 -18.81 -24.41 -0.89
N PRO A 40 -18.13 -24.52 0.25
CA PRO A 40 -16.66 -24.62 0.42
C PRO A 40 -16.10 -25.99 -0.01
N CYS A 41 -14.95 -25.97 -0.70
CA CYS A 41 -14.22 -27.19 -1.05
C CYS A 41 -13.04 -27.36 -0.10
N ARG A 42 -12.98 -28.49 0.59
CA ARG A 42 -11.86 -28.89 1.45
C ARG A 42 -11.19 -30.12 0.85
N ILE A 43 -9.89 -30.00 0.61
CA ILE A 43 -9.14 -31.09 0.01
C ILE A 43 -8.71 -32.10 1.08
N THR A 44 -9.00 -33.37 0.78
CA THR A 44 -8.63 -34.51 1.61
C THR A 44 -8.21 -35.67 0.70
N PRO A 45 -7.59 -36.75 1.22
CA PRO A 45 -7.29 -37.93 0.41
C PRO A 45 -8.55 -38.53 -0.27
N LYS A 46 -9.74 -38.37 0.32
CA LYS A 46 -11.00 -38.83 -0.28
C LYS A 46 -11.60 -37.85 -1.30
N THR A 47 -11.24 -36.58 -1.20
CA THR A 47 -11.73 -35.50 -2.07
C THR A 47 -10.52 -34.69 -2.58
N PRO A 48 -9.70 -35.28 -3.49
CA PRO A 48 -8.43 -34.68 -3.89
C PRO A 48 -8.60 -33.47 -4.82
N ARG A 49 -9.82 -33.18 -5.25
CA ARG A 49 -10.15 -32.04 -6.11
C ARG A 49 -11.39 -31.31 -5.64
N GLY A 50 -11.41 -29.99 -5.80
CA GLY A 50 -12.61 -29.18 -5.63
C GLY A 50 -13.64 -29.47 -6.71
N LEU A 51 -14.87 -28.94 -6.54
CA LEU A 51 -15.98 -29.16 -7.49
C LEU A 51 -15.67 -28.67 -8.92
N CYS A 52 -14.80 -27.66 -9.08
CA CYS A 52 -14.33 -27.17 -10.37
C CYS A 52 -13.12 -27.96 -10.94
N GLY A 53 -12.66 -29.01 -10.26
CA GLY A 53 -11.51 -29.81 -10.67
C GLY A 53 -10.15 -29.31 -10.15
N ALA A 54 -10.09 -28.17 -9.46
CA ALA A 54 -8.86 -27.63 -8.89
C ALA A 54 -8.32 -28.56 -7.79
N ASP A 55 -7.05 -28.92 -7.87
CA ASP A 55 -6.34 -29.65 -6.83
C ASP A 55 -5.86 -28.73 -5.69
N GLU A 56 -5.16 -29.32 -4.72
CA GLU A 56 -4.66 -28.60 -3.56
C GLU A 56 -3.70 -27.46 -3.94
N HIS A 57 -2.79 -27.66 -4.89
CA HIS A 57 -1.80 -26.68 -5.29
C HIS A 57 -2.48 -25.46 -5.95
N VAL A 58 -3.45 -25.71 -6.83
CA VAL A 58 -4.23 -24.64 -7.48
C VAL A 58 -5.07 -23.90 -6.45
N ILE A 59 -5.66 -24.57 -5.46
CA ILE A 59 -6.45 -23.91 -4.40
C ILE A 59 -5.56 -23.00 -3.55
N VAL A 60 -4.41 -23.51 -3.11
CA VAL A 60 -3.43 -22.71 -2.34
C VAL A 60 -2.93 -21.53 -3.17
N GLY A 61 -2.57 -21.77 -4.44
CA GLY A 61 -2.14 -20.69 -5.35
C GLY A 61 -3.20 -19.61 -5.59
N ARG A 62 -4.48 -20.00 -5.73
CA ARG A 62 -5.59 -19.05 -5.86
C ARG A 62 -5.81 -18.24 -4.59
N ASN A 63 -5.75 -18.87 -3.41
CA ASN A 63 -5.87 -18.17 -2.13
C ASN A 63 -4.71 -17.18 -1.95
N PHE A 64 -3.47 -17.60 -2.25
CA PHE A 64 -2.30 -16.73 -2.22
C PHE A 64 -2.43 -15.54 -3.17
N ALA A 65 -2.77 -15.79 -4.43
CA ALA A 65 -2.94 -14.72 -5.43
C ALA A 65 -4.00 -13.69 -5.01
N ARG A 66 -5.10 -14.13 -4.39
CA ARG A 66 -6.12 -13.21 -3.86
C ARG A 66 -5.64 -12.39 -2.66
N MET A 67 -4.79 -12.95 -1.81
CA MET A 67 -4.15 -12.16 -0.74
C MET A 67 -3.21 -11.10 -1.31
N VAL A 68 -2.43 -11.42 -2.34
CA VAL A 68 -1.60 -10.45 -3.07
C VAL A 68 -2.48 -9.36 -3.70
N ALA A 69 -3.55 -9.73 -4.39
CA ALA A 69 -4.47 -8.75 -4.98
C ALA A 69 -5.12 -7.84 -3.93
N GLY A 70 -5.48 -8.40 -2.76
CA GLY A 70 -6.02 -7.64 -1.63
C GLY A 70 -5.02 -6.63 -1.08
N GLY A 71 -3.75 -7.04 -0.89
CA GLY A 71 -2.67 -6.14 -0.45
C GLY A 71 -2.40 -5.03 -1.46
N THR A 72 -2.28 -5.38 -2.74
CA THR A 72 -2.11 -4.39 -3.82
C THR A 72 -3.28 -3.40 -3.88
N ALA A 73 -4.52 -3.87 -3.76
CA ALA A 73 -5.69 -3.00 -3.73
C ALA A 73 -5.63 -2.02 -2.55
N ALA A 74 -5.29 -2.49 -1.35
CA ALA A 74 -5.24 -1.65 -0.15
C ALA A 74 -4.20 -0.53 -0.27
N LEU A 75 -2.95 -0.85 -0.64
CA LEU A 75 -1.88 0.15 -0.77
C LEU A 75 -2.08 1.07 -1.97
N SER A 76 -2.56 0.53 -3.09
CA SER A 76 -2.77 1.32 -4.30
C SER A 76 -3.94 2.29 -4.15
N ASP A 77 -5.02 1.89 -3.49
CA ASP A 77 -6.16 2.78 -3.25
C ASP A 77 -5.81 3.93 -2.30
N HIS A 78 -5.00 3.66 -1.28
CA HIS A 78 -4.38 4.70 -0.46
C HIS A 78 -3.56 5.69 -1.31
N ALA A 79 -2.72 5.20 -2.23
CA ALA A 79 -1.96 6.05 -3.14
C ALA A 79 -2.86 6.86 -4.10
N ARG A 80 -4.00 6.29 -4.51
CA ARG A 80 -5.03 6.99 -5.29
C ARG A 80 -5.61 8.17 -4.52
N ASP A 81 -5.93 7.98 -3.23
CA ASP A 81 -6.42 9.04 -2.37
C ASP A 81 -5.40 10.17 -2.20
N ILE A 82 -4.10 9.86 -2.11
CA ILE A 82 -3.04 10.86 -2.09
C ILE A 82 -2.99 11.64 -3.41
N ALA A 83 -3.12 10.97 -4.55
CA ALA A 83 -3.17 11.64 -5.85
C ALA A 83 -4.42 12.55 -5.98
N HIS A 84 -5.58 12.10 -5.50
CA HIS A 84 -6.78 12.95 -5.41
C HIS A 84 -6.58 14.15 -4.48
N THR A 85 -5.93 13.96 -3.35
CA THR A 85 -5.59 15.03 -2.41
C THR A 85 -4.72 16.10 -3.08
N MET A 86 -3.71 15.69 -3.86
CA MET A 86 -2.88 16.60 -4.62
C MET A 86 -3.68 17.37 -5.69
N ALA A 87 -4.58 16.70 -6.41
CA ALA A 87 -5.47 17.35 -7.37
C ALA A 87 -6.40 18.37 -6.71
N LEU A 88 -6.92 18.08 -5.51
CA LEU A 88 -7.75 19.01 -4.74
C LEU A 88 -6.94 20.18 -4.19
N ALA A 89 -5.77 19.93 -3.61
CA ALA A 89 -4.88 20.95 -3.08
C ALA A 89 -4.49 21.97 -4.18
N SER A 90 -4.21 21.49 -5.38
CA SER A 90 -3.86 22.32 -6.53
C SER A 90 -5.00 23.24 -7.01
N ARG A 91 -6.26 22.80 -6.85
CA ARG A 91 -7.43 23.62 -7.28
C ARG A 91 -7.88 24.65 -6.25
N ASN A 92 -7.77 24.30 -4.97
CA ASN A 92 -8.40 25.09 -3.91
C ASN A 92 -7.51 26.23 -3.39
N GLY A 93 -6.21 26.25 -3.73
CA GLY A 93 -5.26 27.28 -3.29
C GLY A 93 -5.05 27.38 -1.77
N ASN A 94 -5.64 26.46 -1.00
CA ASN A 94 -5.63 26.47 0.46
C ASN A 94 -4.48 25.68 1.07
N TYR A 95 -3.62 25.11 0.23
CA TYR A 95 -2.51 24.27 0.67
C TYR A 95 -1.25 24.59 -0.12
N THR A 96 -0.14 24.80 0.57
CA THR A 96 1.16 25.07 -0.04
C THR A 96 1.87 23.76 -0.36
N ILE A 97 2.21 23.53 -1.64
CA ILE A 97 3.08 22.43 -2.05
C ILE A 97 4.46 22.62 -1.42
N LYS A 98 4.95 21.61 -0.70
CA LYS A 98 6.16 21.73 0.12
C LYS A 98 7.44 21.44 -0.68
N ASP A 99 7.43 20.47 -1.60
CA ASP A 99 8.60 20.13 -2.42
C ASP A 99 8.31 20.38 -3.90
N GLU A 100 8.36 21.65 -4.28
CA GLU A 100 8.18 22.09 -5.67
C GLU A 100 9.25 21.50 -6.60
N SER A 101 10.49 21.34 -6.11
CA SER A 101 11.58 20.82 -6.91
C SER A 101 11.35 19.38 -7.32
N LYS A 102 10.81 18.58 -6.41
CA LYS A 102 10.43 17.20 -6.66
C LYS A 102 9.24 17.09 -7.60
N LEU A 103 8.26 17.99 -7.47
CA LEU A 103 7.13 18.08 -8.40
C LEU A 103 7.60 18.37 -9.83
N ILE A 104 8.46 19.38 -10.01
CA ILE A 104 9.02 19.74 -11.34
C ILE A 104 9.84 18.58 -11.93
N THR A 105 10.60 17.89 -11.10
CA THR A 105 11.37 16.72 -11.53
C THR A 105 10.44 15.60 -12.02
N LEU A 106 9.41 15.29 -11.26
CA LEU A 106 8.42 14.27 -11.62
C LEU A 106 7.62 14.65 -12.87
N ALA A 107 7.22 15.93 -12.98
CA ALA A 107 6.52 16.46 -14.15
C ALA A 107 7.34 16.22 -15.43
N LYS A 108 8.63 16.59 -15.42
CA LYS A 108 9.56 16.32 -16.53
C LYS A 108 9.73 14.84 -16.82
N GLU A 109 9.83 14.01 -15.80
CA GLU A 109 9.89 12.54 -15.96
C GLU A 109 8.62 11.98 -16.64
N TRP A 110 7.50 12.65 -16.51
CA TRP A 110 6.21 12.21 -17.00
C TRP A 110 5.73 12.96 -18.25
N ASP A 111 6.62 13.76 -18.86
CA ASP A 111 6.35 14.53 -20.06
C ASP A 111 5.27 15.60 -19.87
N VAL A 112 5.13 16.12 -18.65
CA VAL A 112 4.28 17.26 -18.32
C VAL A 112 5.08 18.55 -18.50
N GLU A 113 4.50 19.49 -19.24
CA GLU A 113 5.13 20.80 -19.52
C GLU A 113 5.26 21.62 -18.22
N THR A 114 6.43 22.22 -18.01
CA THR A 114 6.73 22.97 -16.78
C THR A 114 7.13 24.43 -17.02
N GLU A 115 7.57 24.77 -18.24
CA GLU A 115 8.11 26.09 -18.52
C GLU A 115 7.01 27.15 -18.58
N GLY A 116 7.15 28.21 -17.80
CA GLY A 116 6.22 29.32 -17.77
C GLY A 116 4.85 29.02 -17.14
N ARG A 117 4.70 27.87 -16.47
CA ARG A 117 3.43 27.47 -15.85
C ARG A 117 3.42 27.68 -14.34
N ASP A 118 2.23 27.90 -13.80
CA ASP A 118 2.00 27.94 -12.36
C ASP A 118 2.22 26.55 -11.73
N ILE A 119 2.78 26.54 -10.53
CA ILE A 119 3.11 25.28 -9.81
C ILE A 119 1.88 24.45 -9.52
N TYR A 120 0.73 25.07 -9.25
CA TYR A 120 -0.50 24.35 -8.97
C TYR A 120 -1.12 23.75 -10.24
N ASP A 121 -0.98 24.41 -11.40
CA ASP A 121 -1.40 23.83 -12.68
C ASP A 121 -0.57 22.60 -13.03
N ILE A 122 0.76 22.64 -12.76
CA ILE A 122 1.64 21.50 -12.93
C ILE A 122 1.26 20.36 -11.97
N ALA A 123 1.01 20.68 -10.71
CA ALA A 123 0.60 19.70 -9.69
C ALA A 123 -0.70 19.00 -10.07
N HIS A 124 -1.66 19.78 -10.59
CA HIS A 124 -2.93 19.24 -11.04
C HIS A 124 -2.77 18.25 -12.18
N GLU A 125 -2.03 18.62 -13.22
CA GLU A 125 -1.78 17.75 -14.37
C GLU A 125 -0.98 16.49 -13.99
N VAL A 126 0.02 16.61 -13.11
CA VAL A 126 0.77 15.47 -12.60
C VAL A 126 -0.13 14.53 -11.81
N ALA A 127 -1.07 15.06 -11.02
CA ALA A 127 -2.06 14.26 -10.31
C ALA A 127 -3.00 13.52 -11.26
N ASP A 128 -3.50 14.17 -12.30
CA ASP A 128 -4.33 13.55 -13.33
C ASP A 128 -3.58 12.43 -14.06
N VAL A 129 -2.31 12.65 -14.42
CA VAL A 129 -1.45 11.61 -15.03
C VAL A 129 -1.27 10.41 -14.07
N ALA A 130 -1.12 10.66 -12.77
CA ALA A 130 -1.04 9.58 -11.77
C ALA A 130 -2.35 8.78 -11.70
N LEU A 131 -3.49 9.45 -11.64
CA LEU A 131 -4.79 8.81 -11.60
C LEU A 131 -5.05 7.93 -12.82
N MET A 132 -4.52 8.31 -14.00
CA MET A 132 -4.60 7.48 -15.20
C MET A 132 -3.76 6.20 -15.12
N GLU A 133 -2.71 6.15 -14.28
CA GLU A 133 -1.91 4.92 -14.11
C GLU A 133 -2.70 3.75 -13.52
N PHE A 134 -3.76 4.02 -12.75
CA PHE A 134 -4.58 2.98 -12.13
C PHE A 134 -5.37 2.16 -13.14
N GLY A 135 -5.95 2.81 -14.14
CA GLY A 135 -6.89 2.19 -15.08
C GLY A 135 -6.49 2.21 -16.55
N LYS A 136 -5.27 2.62 -16.90
CA LYS A 136 -4.89 2.71 -18.34
C LYS A 136 -4.98 1.37 -19.04
N PRO A 137 -5.51 1.34 -20.29
CA PRO A 137 -5.78 0.10 -21.00
C PRO A 137 -4.51 -0.58 -21.53
N TYR A 138 -3.44 0.16 -21.80
CA TYR A 138 -2.22 -0.33 -22.45
C TYR A 138 -0.95 0.15 -21.75
N GLY A 139 0.16 -0.55 -22.05
CA GLY A 139 1.49 -0.22 -21.57
C GLY A 139 1.79 -0.74 -20.16
N VAL A 140 2.99 -0.44 -19.70
CA VAL A 140 3.50 -0.78 -18.37
C VAL A 140 3.42 0.44 -17.44
N ALA A 141 3.55 0.21 -16.13
CA ALA A 141 3.58 1.27 -15.14
C ALA A 141 4.71 2.28 -15.42
N ARG A 142 4.42 3.59 -15.32
CA ARG A 142 5.40 4.65 -15.65
C ARG A 142 6.66 4.58 -14.79
N PHE A 143 6.52 4.34 -13.50
CA PHE A 143 7.65 4.23 -12.58
C PHE A 143 8.54 3.01 -12.81
N LEU A 144 8.13 2.06 -13.66
CA LEU A 144 8.99 0.93 -14.02
C LEU A 144 10.35 1.38 -14.58
N LYS A 145 10.40 2.51 -15.28
CA LYS A 145 11.65 3.09 -15.79
C LYS A 145 12.65 3.49 -14.69
N ASN A 146 12.19 3.72 -13.48
CA ASN A 146 13.03 4.06 -12.33
C ASN A 146 13.61 2.82 -11.63
N ALA A 147 13.14 1.61 -11.97
CA ALA A 147 13.69 0.38 -11.44
C ALA A 147 15.13 0.14 -11.95
N PRO A 148 16.00 -0.54 -11.19
CA PRO A 148 17.33 -0.88 -11.66
C PRO A 148 17.29 -1.62 -13.00
N VAL A 149 18.13 -1.23 -13.95
CA VAL A 149 18.14 -1.73 -15.35
C VAL A 149 18.18 -3.27 -15.40
N LYS A 150 18.97 -3.91 -14.52
CA LYS A 150 19.02 -5.37 -14.42
C LYS A 150 17.65 -5.98 -14.08
N ARG A 151 16.88 -5.32 -13.21
CA ARG A 151 15.53 -5.77 -12.83
C ARG A 151 14.56 -5.60 -13.98
N GLN A 152 14.56 -4.46 -14.64
CA GLN A 152 13.72 -4.22 -15.81
C GLN A 152 13.91 -5.31 -16.87
N LYS A 153 15.18 -5.67 -17.16
CA LYS A 153 15.51 -6.72 -18.12
C LYS A 153 14.91 -8.08 -17.70
N VAL A 154 15.13 -8.49 -16.45
CA VAL A 154 14.63 -9.78 -15.92
C VAL A 154 13.09 -9.81 -15.95
N TRP A 155 12.43 -8.74 -15.53
CA TRP A 155 10.96 -8.69 -15.51
C TRP A 155 10.36 -8.73 -16.90
N LYS A 156 11.02 -8.10 -17.87
CA LYS A 156 10.63 -8.17 -19.28
C LYS A 156 10.80 -9.59 -19.84
N GLU A 157 11.93 -10.23 -19.59
CA GLU A 157 12.21 -11.61 -20.04
C GLU A 157 11.20 -12.61 -19.44
N LEU A 158 10.80 -12.41 -18.19
CA LEU A 158 9.81 -13.23 -17.51
C LEU A 158 8.34 -12.86 -17.83
N GLY A 159 8.09 -11.78 -18.57
CA GLY A 159 6.73 -11.32 -18.87
C GLY A 159 5.94 -10.83 -17.64
N ILE A 160 6.64 -10.37 -16.59
CA ILE A 160 6.02 -9.89 -15.34
C ILE A 160 6.10 -8.38 -15.16
N GLU A 161 6.40 -7.63 -16.22
CA GLU A 161 6.32 -6.17 -16.17
C GLU A 161 4.93 -5.72 -15.73
N PRO A 162 4.81 -4.86 -14.70
CA PRO A 162 3.51 -4.43 -14.18
C PRO A 162 2.80 -3.52 -15.19
N ARG A 163 1.50 -3.74 -15.34
CA ARG A 163 0.60 -2.90 -16.14
C ARG A 163 -0.15 -1.93 -15.21
N ALA A 164 -1.33 -1.49 -15.62
CA ALA A 164 -2.21 -0.70 -14.76
C ALA A 164 -2.64 -1.49 -13.52
N ILE A 165 -2.67 -0.83 -12.38
CA ILE A 165 -2.89 -1.43 -11.05
C ILE A 165 -4.23 -2.17 -11.00
N ASP A 166 -5.33 -1.48 -11.33
CA ASP A 166 -6.68 -2.05 -11.32
C ASP A 166 -6.80 -3.26 -12.24
N ARG A 167 -6.08 -3.24 -13.36
CA ARG A 167 -6.04 -4.34 -14.31
C ARG A 167 -5.38 -5.59 -13.73
N GLU A 168 -4.29 -5.44 -12.98
CA GLU A 168 -3.63 -6.58 -12.35
C GLU A 168 -4.50 -7.20 -11.27
N VAL A 169 -5.13 -6.39 -10.42
CA VAL A 169 -6.09 -6.84 -9.41
C VAL A 169 -7.27 -7.57 -10.07
N ALA A 170 -7.90 -6.96 -11.08
CA ALA A 170 -9.01 -7.55 -11.81
C ALA A 170 -8.60 -8.87 -12.50
N THR A 171 -7.40 -8.95 -13.07
CA THR A 171 -6.87 -10.17 -13.69
C THR A 171 -6.78 -11.31 -12.68
N ILE A 172 -6.26 -11.08 -11.49
CA ILE A 172 -6.23 -12.10 -10.41
C ILE A 172 -7.64 -12.50 -10.00
N MET A 173 -8.52 -11.54 -9.75
CA MET A 173 -9.90 -11.83 -9.34
C MET A 173 -10.65 -12.66 -10.37
N HIS A 174 -10.47 -12.38 -11.66
CA HIS A 174 -11.00 -13.18 -12.74
C HIS A 174 -10.35 -14.58 -12.82
N SER A 175 -9.03 -14.64 -12.90
CA SER A 175 -8.28 -15.88 -13.16
C SER A 175 -8.36 -16.89 -12.00
N THR A 176 -8.63 -16.43 -10.80
CA THR A 176 -8.77 -17.31 -9.63
C THR A 176 -10.19 -17.81 -9.43
N HIS A 177 -11.17 -17.37 -10.22
CA HIS A 177 -12.56 -17.80 -10.09
C HIS A 177 -12.79 -19.19 -10.69
N ILE A 178 -14.01 -19.76 -10.45
CA ILE A 178 -14.36 -21.10 -10.91
C ILE A 178 -14.17 -21.24 -12.44
N GLY A 179 -13.59 -22.36 -12.85
CA GLY A 179 -13.41 -22.71 -14.25
C GLY A 179 -12.38 -21.90 -15.03
N CYS A 180 -11.72 -20.91 -14.39
CA CYS A 180 -10.68 -20.11 -15.03
C CYS A 180 -9.31 -20.82 -14.94
N THR A 181 -8.28 -20.18 -14.39
CA THR A 181 -6.93 -20.74 -14.37
C THR A 181 -6.80 -21.92 -13.39
N ALA A 182 -6.32 -23.04 -13.89
CA ALA A 182 -5.96 -24.23 -13.11
C ALA A 182 -4.47 -24.57 -13.22
N ASP A 183 -3.65 -23.60 -13.62
CA ASP A 183 -2.21 -23.72 -13.73
C ASP A 183 -1.53 -22.85 -12.66
N ILE A 184 -0.71 -23.51 -11.82
CA ILE A 184 -0.06 -22.85 -10.68
C ILE A 184 0.99 -21.83 -11.14
N ASP A 185 1.73 -22.10 -12.21
CA ASP A 185 2.76 -21.19 -12.70
C ASP A 185 2.17 -19.88 -13.19
N SER A 186 1.04 -19.95 -13.88
CA SER A 186 0.28 -18.74 -14.29
C SER A 186 -0.20 -17.95 -13.09
N LEU A 187 -0.67 -18.61 -12.01
CA LEU A 187 -1.09 -17.93 -10.78
C LEU A 187 0.08 -17.22 -10.09
N ILE A 188 1.24 -17.85 -10.04
CA ILE A 188 2.46 -17.24 -9.47
C ILE A 188 2.93 -16.07 -10.32
N HIS A 189 2.98 -16.20 -11.65
CA HIS A 189 3.34 -15.10 -12.55
C HIS A 189 2.41 -13.88 -12.39
N MET A 190 1.09 -14.11 -12.31
CA MET A 190 0.14 -13.02 -12.06
C MET A 190 0.37 -12.37 -10.68
N SER A 191 0.66 -13.17 -9.65
CA SER A 191 0.95 -12.66 -8.31
C SER A 191 2.20 -11.78 -8.29
N LEU A 192 3.29 -12.22 -8.95
CA LEU A 192 4.53 -11.44 -9.09
C LEU A 192 4.27 -10.11 -9.81
N ARG A 193 3.55 -10.15 -10.93
CA ARG A 193 3.23 -8.94 -11.70
C ARG A 193 2.37 -7.95 -10.90
N THR A 194 1.39 -8.46 -10.15
CA THR A 194 0.53 -7.65 -9.29
C THR A 194 1.32 -7.02 -8.14
N SER A 195 2.23 -7.76 -7.50
CA SER A 195 3.14 -7.21 -6.48
C SER A 195 4.07 -6.13 -7.04
N LEU A 196 4.54 -6.29 -8.30
CA LEU A 196 5.33 -5.24 -8.96
C LEU A 196 4.49 -4.01 -9.30
N ALA A 197 3.20 -4.19 -9.64
CA ALA A 197 2.28 -3.07 -9.84
C ALA A 197 2.05 -2.28 -8.55
N ASP A 198 1.93 -2.96 -7.41
CA ASP A 198 1.88 -2.31 -6.12
C ASP A 198 3.15 -1.48 -5.86
N GLY A 199 4.33 -2.11 -5.92
CA GLY A 199 5.59 -1.43 -5.64
C GLY A 199 5.95 -0.31 -6.63
N TRP A 200 5.87 -0.58 -7.95
CA TRP A 200 6.35 0.32 -9.01
C TRP A 200 5.25 1.18 -9.65
N ALA A 201 4.06 1.19 -9.11
CA ALA A 201 3.02 2.16 -9.45
C ALA A 201 2.37 2.70 -8.18
N GLY A 202 1.58 1.92 -7.45
CA GLY A 202 0.85 2.37 -6.27
C GLY A 202 1.75 3.00 -5.20
N SER A 203 2.70 2.23 -4.66
CA SER A 203 3.60 2.73 -3.61
C SER A 203 4.47 3.90 -4.07
N MET A 204 4.94 3.90 -5.33
CA MET A 204 5.71 5.01 -5.87
C MET A 204 4.88 6.28 -6.02
N ILE A 205 3.63 6.18 -6.46
CA ILE A 205 2.70 7.33 -6.49
C ILE A 205 2.50 7.84 -5.07
N GLY A 206 2.11 6.99 -4.13
CA GLY A 206 1.88 7.37 -2.75
C GLY A 206 3.07 8.11 -2.14
N THR A 207 4.26 7.52 -2.21
CA THR A 207 5.48 8.09 -1.63
C THR A 207 5.89 9.41 -2.29
N ARG A 208 5.93 9.46 -3.62
CA ARG A 208 6.34 10.67 -4.34
C ARG A 208 5.40 11.84 -4.11
N PHE A 209 4.10 11.56 -4.09
CA PHE A 209 3.08 12.60 -3.90
C PHE A 209 3.00 13.05 -2.44
N SER A 210 3.20 12.16 -1.47
CA SER A 210 3.34 12.55 -0.06
C SER A 210 4.51 13.50 0.15
N ASP A 211 5.68 13.18 -0.44
CA ASP A 211 6.86 14.05 -0.37
C ASP A 211 6.60 15.43 -1.00
N ILE A 212 5.91 15.48 -2.14
CA ILE A 212 5.56 16.74 -2.82
C ILE A 212 4.63 17.58 -1.95
N LEU A 213 3.61 16.94 -1.37
CA LEU A 213 2.58 17.62 -0.57
C LEU A 213 3.12 18.05 0.80
N PHE A 214 3.79 17.15 1.52
CA PHE A 214 4.15 17.35 2.93
C PHE A 214 5.63 17.75 3.13
N GLY A 215 6.45 17.62 2.12
CA GLY A 215 7.89 17.83 2.16
C GLY A 215 8.66 16.50 2.18
N THR A 216 9.81 16.47 1.49
CA THR A 216 10.69 15.31 1.53
C THR A 216 11.40 15.24 2.87
N PRO A 217 11.28 14.12 3.63
CA PRO A 217 11.95 13.97 4.91
C PRO A 217 13.47 14.08 4.79
N THR A 218 14.09 14.73 5.76
CA THR A 218 15.55 14.85 5.85
C THR A 218 16.14 13.71 6.67
N VAL A 219 17.42 13.38 6.43
CA VAL A 219 18.14 12.42 7.26
C VAL A 219 18.39 13.05 8.64
N ARG A 220 17.93 12.37 9.70
CA ARG A 220 18.09 12.80 11.10
C ARG A 220 18.69 11.69 11.95
N GLU A 221 19.37 12.07 13.02
CA GLU A 221 19.63 11.14 14.11
C GLU A 221 18.32 10.88 14.85
N THR A 222 17.99 9.62 15.05
CA THR A 222 16.79 9.20 15.77
C THR A 222 17.14 8.11 16.76
N GLU A 223 16.48 8.14 17.92
CA GLU A 223 16.53 7.04 18.87
C GLU A 223 15.24 6.24 18.79
N ALA A 224 15.38 4.94 18.54
CA ALA A 224 14.26 4.00 18.56
C ALA A 224 14.30 3.21 19.88
N ASN A 225 13.70 3.75 20.93
CA ASN A 225 13.73 3.15 22.27
C ASN A 225 12.35 3.19 22.91
N LEU A 226 11.77 2.02 23.17
CA LEU A 226 10.51 1.89 23.91
C LEU A 226 10.61 2.29 25.40
N GLY A 227 11.84 2.50 25.91
CA GLY A 227 12.09 2.99 27.26
C GLY A 227 11.96 4.50 27.45
N VAL A 228 11.67 5.26 26.38
CA VAL A 228 11.53 6.72 26.43
C VAL A 228 10.14 7.21 26.88
N LEU A 229 9.19 6.31 27.11
CA LEU A 229 7.89 6.72 27.64
C LEU A 229 8.05 7.25 29.06
N GLU A 230 7.67 8.52 29.25
CA GLU A 230 7.73 9.19 30.54
C GLU A 230 6.38 9.15 31.26
N GLU A 231 6.41 8.75 32.53
CA GLU A 231 5.22 8.80 33.38
C GLU A 231 4.86 10.27 33.66
N ASN A 232 3.60 10.61 33.62
CA ASN A 232 3.06 11.96 33.79
C ASN A 232 3.38 12.95 32.65
N LYS A 233 3.73 12.45 31.48
CA LYS A 233 3.89 13.23 30.25
C LYS A 233 2.92 12.74 29.19
N VAL A 234 2.56 13.63 28.25
CA VAL A 234 1.88 13.22 27.02
C VAL A 234 2.91 12.60 26.09
N ASN A 235 2.82 11.28 25.91
CA ASN A 235 3.74 10.56 25.05
C ASN A 235 3.11 10.41 23.66
N ILE A 236 3.71 11.04 22.65
CA ILE A 236 3.29 10.93 21.26
C ILE A 236 4.00 9.75 20.62
N ILE A 237 3.24 8.71 20.24
CA ILE A 237 3.79 7.52 19.61
C ILE A 237 3.49 7.59 18.11
N LEU A 238 4.54 7.77 17.31
CA LEU A 238 4.43 7.71 15.85
C LEU A 238 4.50 6.25 15.41
N HIS A 239 3.45 5.81 14.73
CA HIS A 239 3.37 4.45 14.20
C HIS A 239 2.88 4.50 12.75
N GLY A 240 3.65 3.89 11.87
CA GLY A 240 3.33 3.84 10.46
C GLY A 240 4.58 3.87 9.59
N HIS A 241 4.38 4.04 8.28
CA HIS A 241 5.43 4.01 7.28
C HIS A 241 5.30 5.15 6.25
N GLU A 242 4.65 6.23 6.66
CA GLU A 242 4.63 7.49 5.92
C GLU A 242 5.62 8.48 6.55
N PRO A 243 6.88 8.53 6.08
CA PRO A 243 7.93 9.34 6.69
C PRO A 243 7.59 10.84 6.73
N SER A 244 6.97 11.36 5.67
CA SER A 244 6.59 12.79 5.59
C SER A 244 5.58 13.17 6.67
N LEU A 245 4.58 12.31 6.93
CA LEU A 245 3.59 12.55 8.00
C LEU A 245 4.24 12.49 9.39
N SER A 246 5.13 11.52 9.60
CA SER A 246 5.90 11.40 10.85
C SER A 246 6.74 12.65 11.10
N GLU A 247 7.42 13.16 10.09
CA GLU A 247 8.19 14.40 10.15
C GLU A 247 7.31 15.61 10.49
N MET A 248 6.13 15.73 9.89
CA MET A 248 5.19 16.80 10.19
C MET A 248 4.70 16.78 11.63
N ILE A 249 4.50 15.60 12.21
CA ILE A 249 4.11 15.47 13.62
C ILE A 249 5.26 15.88 14.55
N VAL A 250 6.51 15.51 14.23
CA VAL A 250 7.68 15.96 14.99
C VAL A 250 7.78 17.49 14.94
N LEU A 251 7.70 18.10 13.75
CA LEU A 251 7.74 19.55 13.60
C LEU A 251 6.60 20.24 14.36
N ALA A 252 5.40 19.69 14.31
CA ALA A 252 4.26 20.22 15.06
C ALA A 252 4.47 20.13 16.59
N SER A 253 5.12 19.07 17.08
CA SER A 253 5.43 18.92 18.52
C SER A 253 6.54 19.85 19.01
N GLU A 254 7.34 20.40 18.11
CA GLU A 254 8.39 21.38 18.38
C GLU A 254 7.93 22.83 18.14
N ASP A 255 6.75 23.04 17.55
CA ASP A 255 6.21 24.36 17.25
C ASP A 255 5.82 25.09 18.54
N PRO A 256 6.39 26.29 18.81
CA PRO A 256 6.16 27.00 20.06
C PRO A 256 4.68 27.36 20.33
N GLU A 257 3.91 27.68 19.29
CA GLU A 257 2.49 28.05 19.44
C GLU A 257 1.66 26.81 19.82
N LEU A 258 1.95 25.66 19.20
CA LEU A 258 1.27 24.41 19.51
C LEU A 258 1.68 23.86 20.89
N VAL A 259 2.93 24.04 21.29
CA VAL A 259 3.41 23.68 22.65
C VAL A 259 2.71 24.52 23.72
N GLU A 260 2.54 25.83 23.52
CA GLU A 260 1.80 26.68 24.47
C GLU A 260 0.31 26.28 24.52
N LEU A 261 -0.32 26.02 23.37
CA LEU A 261 -1.70 25.54 23.33
C LEU A 261 -1.86 24.20 24.08
N ALA A 262 -0.90 23.29 23.93
CA ALA A 262 -0.90 22.02 24.65
C ALA A 262 -0.88 22.24 26.17
N LYS A 263 -0.03 23.15 26.66
CA LYS A 263 0.04 23.50 28.08
C LYS A 263 -1.26 24.11 28.61
N GLU A 264 -1.94 24.96 27.81
CA GLU A 264 -3.23 25.55 28.18
C GLU A 264 -4.30 24.50 28.45
N VAL A 265 -4.26 23.36 27.73
CA VAL A 265 -5.21 22.24 27.91
C VAL A 265 -4.68 21.16 28.88
N GLY A 266 -3.56 21.43 29.55
CA GLY A 266 -2.99 20.53 30.56
C GLY A 266 -2.18 19.36 29.99
N ALA A 267 -1.69 19.47 28.78
CA ALA A 267 -0.73 18.53 28.18
C ALA A 267 0.71 19.05 28.42
N ASP A 268 1.54 18.24 29.09
CA ASP A 268 2.94 18.59 29.41
C ASP A 268 3.89 17.47 28.92
#